data_5a60f49da17df44c386f3b844dadb450
#
_entry.id   5a60f49da17df44c386f3b844dadb450
#
_cell.length_a   1.000
_cell.length_b   1.000
_cell.length_c   1.000
_cell.angle_alpha   90.00
_cell.angle_beta   90.00
_cell.angle_gamma   90.00
#
_symmetry.space_group_name_H-M   'P 1'
#
loop_
_entity.id
_entity.type
_entity.pdbx_description
1 polymer ?
#
loop_
_entity_poly.entity_id
_entity_poly.type
_entity_poly.pdbx_seq_one_letter_code
_entity_poly.pdbx_strand_id
1 'polypeptide(L)'
;MKELPESMICLNWGYAPEQREDETRAIAQTGAVQYLCPGVCGWNQWANLIENSYKNITRMCGYAAKYNGIGVLNTDWGDFGHVNDPAFSVPGMIYGAVFSWNGEKIPFAELNRMISRIEYGDTTGNYVSHLAEICGQSVFQWREAVMYYENRCLKHELEEGEDLFRGVDQAGVDAAADALRDIYKKLLESTQAMPETKKQMQLLSVTLQGIGIWNAVGLLTESMEKTGSFDMQKGLELAEKLECWFMAYKENWRATSKEGDLHHIAEIVFWYADWMRRK
;
A
#
# COMPACT_ATOMS: atom_id res chain seq x y z
N MET A 1 -3.97 24.62 -22.37
CA MET A 1 -3.37 25.33 -21.20
C MET A 1 -3.05 26.80 -21.46
N LYS A 2 -2.93 27.25 -22.70
CA LYS A 2 -2.72 28.69 -23.02
C LYS A 2 -3.86 29.64 -22.58
N GLU A 3 -4.98 29.09 -22.16
CA GLU A 3 -6.20 29.83 -21.79
C GLU A 3 -6.46 29.84 -20.27
N LEU A 4 -5.55 29.30 -19.47
CA LEU A 4 -5.70 29.33 -18.01
C LEU A 4 -5.39 30.73 -17.47
N PRO A 5 -6.21 31.25 -16.53
CA PRO A 5 -5.91 32.51 -15.84
C PRO A 5 -4.54 32.46 -15.15
N GLU A 6 -3.81 33.57 -15.17
CA GLU A 6 -2.50 33.70 -14.49
C GLU A 6 -2.57 33.41 -12.99
N SER A 7 -3.74 33.59 -12.38
CA SER A 7 -3.98 33.32 -10.96
C SER A 7 -4.12 31.84 -10.62
N MET A 8 -4.20 30.94 -11.62
CA MET A 8 -4.32 29.49 -11.37
C MET A 8 -2.97 28.86 -11.11
N ILE A 9 -2.93 27.98 -10.12
CA ILE A 9 -1.79 27.11 -9.82
C ILE A 9 -2.15 25.69 -10.23
N CYS A 10 -1.33 25.08 -11.08
CA CYS A 10 -1.51 23.70 -11.51
C CYS A 10 -0.99 22.74 -10.43
N LEU A 11 -1.81 21.80 -10.00
CA LEU A 11 -1.37 20.66 -9.18
C LEU A 11 -1.08 19.49 -10.11
N ASN A 12 0.19 19.34 -10.49
CA ASN A 12 0.64 18.30 -11.41
C ASN A 12 0.96 17.02 -10.64
N TRP A 13 0.03 16.08 -10.65
CA TRP A 13 0.14 14.82 -9.96
C TRP A 13 0.59 13.69 -10.88
N GLY A 14 1.31 12.71 -10.31
CA GLY A 14 1.72 11.50 -11.00
C GLY A 14 2.46 10.57 -10.07
N TYR A 15 2.12 9.27 -10.09
CA TYR A 15 2.52 8.33 -9.04
C TYR A 15 3.36 7.15 -9.53
N ALA A 16 3.62 7.07 -10.85
CA ALA A 16 4.45 6.01 -11.40
C ALA A 16 5.90 6.10 -10.87
N PRO A 17 6.55 4.98 -10.52
CA PRO A 17 7.97 4.99 -10.15
C PRO A 17 8.86 5.58 -11.24
N GLU A 18 8.49 5.37 -12.50
CA GLU A 18 9.14 5.91 -13.70
C GLU A 18 8.38 7.12 -14.28
N GLN A 19 7.74 7.93 -13.42
CA GLN A 19 7.00 9.12 -13.86
C GLN A 19 7.81 9.94 -14.86
N ARG A 20 7.20 10.23 -16.01
CA ARG A 20 7.83 11.01 -17.08
C ARG A 20 7.73 12.49 -16.80
N GLU A 21 8.68 13.26 -17.35
CA GLU A 21 8.71 14.71 -17.17
C GLU A 21 7.89 15.51 -18.20
N ASP A 22 7.27 14.82 -19.17
CA ASP A 22 6.63 15.47 -20.32
C ASP A 22 5.52 16.45 -19.93
N GLU A 23 4.67 16.06 -18.98
CA GLU A 23 3.59 16.92 -18.49
C GLU A 23 4.13 18.13 -17.72
N THR A 24 5.10 17.90 -16.81
CA THR A 24 5.76 18.97 -16.05
C THR A 24 6.40 19.98 -16.97
N ARG A 25 7.10 19.49 -18.00
CA ARG A 25 7.73 20.32 -19.03
C ARG A 25 6.68 21.09 -19.84
N ALA A 26 5.59 20.44 -20.24
CA ALA A 26 4.52 21.06 -21.02
C ALA A 26 3.85 22.20 -20.23
N ILE A 27 3.57 21.99 -18.92
CA ILE A 27 3.04 23.02 -18.04
C ILE A 27 4.03 24.19 -17.92
N ALA A 28 5.30 23.92 -17.65
CA ALA A 28 6.34 24.96 -17.56
C ALA A 28 6.48 25.80 -18.84
N GLN A 29 6.36 25.17 -20.02
CA GLN A 29 6.43 25.85 -21.31
C GLN A 29 5.26 26.82 -21.56
N THR A 30 4.13 26.68 -20.86
CA THR A 30 3.02 27.64 -20.93
C THR A 30 3.23 28.88 -20.03
N GLY A 31 4.23 28.84 -19.14
CA GLY A 31 4.42 29.86 -18.12
C GLY A 31 3.51 29.69 -16.90
N ALA A 32 2.68 28.65 -16.85
CA ALA A 32 1.81 28.39 -15.71
C ALA A 32 2.62 27.96 -14.48
N VAL A 33 2.16 28.43 -13.31
CA VAL A 33 2.73 28.05 -12.02
C VAL A 33 2.28 26.65 -11.64
N GLN A 34 3.19 25.82 -11.11
CA GLN A 34 2.83 24.45 -10.73
C GLN A 34 3.47 23.98 -9.42
N TYR A 35 2.70 23.18 -8.68
CA TYR A 35 3.18 22.24 -7.67
C TYR A 35 3.30 20.85 -8.29
N LEU A 36 4.34 20.13 -7.92
CA LEU A 36 4.48 18.70 -8.24
C LEU A 36 3.89 17.88 -7.09
N CYS A 37 3.01 16.94 -7.43
CA CYS A 37 2.26 16.17 -6.43
C CYS A 37 2.59 14.67 -6.55
N PRO A 38 3.75 14.21 -5.99
CA PRO A 38 4.06 12.79 -5.87
C PRO A 38 3.20 12.11 -4.81
N GLY A 39 3.33 10.80 -4.67
CA GLY A 39 2.58 10.03 -3.68
C GLY A 39 3.39 8.99 -2.91
N VAL A 40 2.94 8.70 -1.69
CA VAL A 40 3.57 7.71 -0.81
C VAL A 40 3.15 6.27 -1.12
N CYS A 41 2.36 6.06 -2.17
CA CYS A 41 1.98 4.75 -2.72
C CYS A 41 1.35 3.80 -1.68
N GLY A 42 0.43 4.31 -0.86
CA GLY A 42 -0.29 3.53 0.16
C GLY A 42 -1.67 3.02 -0.28
N TRP A 43 -2.29 3.64 -1.29
CA TRP A 43 -3.62 3.26 -1.77
C TRP A 43 -3.67 1.81 -2.27
N ASN A 44 -4.73 1.12 -1.94
CA ASN A 44 -4.97 -0.30 -2.28
C ASN A 44 -3.96 -1.30 -1.70
N GLN A 45 -3.08 -0.88 -0.81
CA GLN A 45 -2.00 -1.71 -0.30
C GLN A 45 -2.19 -2.04 1.18
N TRP A 46 -1.81 -3.24 1.62
CA TRP A 46 -1.69 -3.60 3.04
C TRP A 46 -0.47 -2.95 3.71
N ALA A 47 0.55 -2.65 2.92
CA ALA A 47 1.72 -1.87 3.29
C ALA A 47 2.18 -1.08 2.07
N ASN A 48 2.62 0.16 2.26
CA ASN A 48 3.00 1.05 1.17
C ASN A 48 4.08 0.44 0.27
N LEU A 49 4.01 0.77 -1.04
CA LEU A 49 5.03 0.45 -2.03
C LEU A 49 6.25 1.38 -1.83
N ILE A 50 7.02 1.13 -0.77
CA ILE A 50 8.06 2.06 -0.26
C ILE A 50 9.11 2.39 -1.31
N GLU A 51 9.57 1.42 -2.10
CA GLU A 51 10.55 1.68 -3.17
C GLU A 51 9.94 2.49 -4.33
N ASN A 52 8.68 2.21 -4.69
CA ASN A 52 7.95 3.00 -5.69
C ASN A 52 7.76 4.45 -5.23
N SER A 53 7.39 4.63 -3.97
CA SER A 53 7.30 5.93 -3.31
C SER A 53 8.60 6.71 -3.41
N TYR A 54 9.73 6.09 -3.01
CA TYR A 54 11.05 6.71 -3.14
C TYR A 54 11.37 7.11 -4.59
N LYS A 55 11.16 6.22 -5.55
CA LYS A 55 11.43 6.48 -6.98
C LYS A 55 10.58 7.62 -7.53
N ASN A 56 9.28 7.61 -7.23
CA ASN A 56 8.34 8.62 -7.67
C ASN A 56 8.66 9.99 -7.06
N ILE A 57 8.77 10.08 -5.73
CA ILE A 57 9.02 11.32 -5.01
C ILE A 57 10.34 11.94 -5.44
N THR A 58 11.43 11.16 -5.53
CA THR A 58 12.74 11.67 -5.96
C THR A 58 12.69 12.27 -7.36
N ARG A 59 11.94 11.64 -8.30
CA ARG A 59 11.77 12.16 -9.67
C ARG A 59 10.97 13.45 -9.67
N MET A 60 9.82 13.46 -9.00
CA MET A 60 8.93 14.62 -9.00
C MET A 60 9.59 15.83 -8.33
N CYS A 61 10.33 15.63 -7.24
CA CYS A 61 11.14 16.69 -6.63
C CYS A 61 12.22 17.21 -7.60
N GLY A 62 12.91 16.30 -8.31
CA GLY A 62 13.86 16.67 -9.34
C GLY A 62 13.25 17.47 -10.50
N TYR A 63 12.02 17.12 -10.90
CA TYR A 63 11.29 17.88 -11.92
C TYR A 63 10.84 19.25 -11.41
N ALA A 64 10.43 19.35 -10.14
CA ALA A 64 10.12 20.63 -9.53
C ALA A 64 11.32 21.59 -9.61
N ALA A 65 12.51 21.12 -9.25
CA ALA A 65 13.73 21.90 -9.36
C ALA A 65 14.10 22.25 -10.82
N LYS A 66 13.98 21.29 -11.73
CA LYS A 66 14.36 21.45 -13.16
C LYS A 66 13.45 22.42 -13.90
N TYR A 67 12.15 22.44 -13.58
CA TYR A 67 11.13 23.19 -14.30
C TYR A 67 10.54 24.35 -13.48
N ASN A 68 11.25 24.84 -12.48
CA ASN A 68 10.85 25.96 -11.63
C ASN A 68 9.44 25.78 -11.02
N GLY A 69 9.10 24.56 -10.58
CA GLY A 69 7.92 24.31 -9.77
C GLY A 69 8.04 25.09 -8.45
N ILE A 70 6.92 25.67 -7.98
CA ILE A 70 6.92 26.50 -6.77
C ILE A 70 6.98 25.68 -5.47
N GLY A 71 6.81 24.36 -5.57
CA GLY A 71 6.91 23.45 -4.44
C GLY A 71 6.47 22.02 -4.78
N VAL A 72 6.45 21.19 -3.74
CA VAL A 72 6.01 19.80 -3.79
C VAL A 72 4.88 19.60 -2.79
N LEU A 73 3.80 18.95 -3.22
CA LEU A 73 2.70 18.54 -2.38
C LEU A 73 2.69 16.99 -2.35
N ASN A 74 3.37 16.41 -1.36
CA ASN A 74 3.43 14.96 -1.21
C ASN A 74 2.06 14.43 -0.75
N THR A 75 1.50 13.45 -1.47
CA THR A 75 0.13 12.97 -1.27
C THR A 75 0.10 11.57 -0.67
N ASP A 76 -0.93 11.31 0.12
CA ASP A 76 -1.29 9.99 0.63
C ASP A 76 -2.78 9.74 0.35
N TRP A 77 -3.08 8.74 -0.47
CA TRP A 77 -4.43 8.42 -0.91
C TRP A 77 -4.94 7.14 -0.25
N GLY A 78 -6.21 7.13 0.08
CA GLY A 78 -6.88 6.03 0.76
C GLY A 78 -7.96 5.36 -0.09
N ASP A 79 -7.67 5.06 -1.35
CA ASP A 79 -8.61 4.40 -2.26
C ASP A 79 -9.09 3.07 -1.67
N PHE A 80 -10.36 2.73 -1.92
CA PHE A 80 -11.00 1.51 -1.41
C PHE A 80 -10.94 1.36 0.12
N GLY A 81 -10.97 2.47 0.87
CA GLY A 81 -11.09 2.48 2.32
C GLY A 81 -9.77 2.55 3.10
N HIS A 82 -8.62 2.84 2.45
CA HIS A 82 -7.32 3.03 3.10
C HIS A 82 -6.94 1.92 4.07
N VAL A 83 -6.90 0.70 3.56
CA VAL A 83 -6.78 -0.53 4.36
C VAL A 83 -5.46 -0.66 5.14
N ASN A 84 -4.38 0.02 4.70
CA ASN A 84 -3.09 0.03 5.39
C ASN A 84 -3.08 0.94 6.63
N ASP A 85 -2.21 0.64 7.57
CA ASP A 85 -1.97 1.53 8.72
C ASP A 85 -1.18 2.77 8.27
N PRO A 86 -1.56 4.00 8.73
CA PRO A 86 -0.86 5.24 8.39
C PRO A 86 0.64 5.24 8.73
N ALA A 87 1.09 4.40 9.65
CA ALA A 87 2.51 4.25 9.98
C ALA A 87 3.36 3.79 8.78
N PHE A 88 2.77 3.08 7.81
CA PHE A 88 3.48 2.70 6.59
C PHE A 88 3.74 3.87 5.63
N SER A 89 3.03 4.98 5.77
CA SER A 89 3.24 6.19 4.96
C SER A 89 4.41 7.05 5.46
N VAL A 90 4.85 6.85 6.70
CA VAL A 90 5.91 7.68 7.33
C VAL A 90 7.20 7.70 6.50
N PRO A 91 7.76 6.59 6.00
CA PRO A 91 8.96 6.65 5.14
C PRO A 91 8.76 7.52 3.90
N GLY A 92 7.61 7.41 3.22
CA GLY A 92 7.26 8.21 2.05
C GLY A 92 7.11 9.70 2.37
N MET A 93 6.55 10.04 3.54
CA MET A 93 6.48 11.43 4.00
C MET A 93 7.88 12.00 4.25
N ILE A 94 8.78 11.22 4.85
CA ILE A 94 10.17 11.63 5.07
C ILE A 94 10.91 11.79 3.73
N TYR A 95 10.70 10.91 2.75
CA TYR A 95 11.27 11.09 1.41
C TYR A 95 10.83 12.43 0.79
N GLY A 96 9.53 12.76 0.90
CA GLY A 96 9.01 14.05 0.44
C GLY A 96 9.71 15.22 1.12
N ALA A 97 9.86 15.20 2.43
CA ALA A 97 10.54 16.24 3.19
C ALA A 97 12.02 16.38 2.79
N VAL A 98 12.74 15.26 2.70
CA VAL A 98 14.19 15.27 2.33
C VAL A 98 14.40 15.83 0.93
N PHE A 99 13.70 15.32 -0.09
CA PHE A 99 13.96 15.67 -1.48
C PHE A 99 13.34 16.99 -1.92
N SER A 100 12.31 17.49 -1.22
CA SER A 100 11.80 18.84 -1.47
C SER A 100 12.68 19.94 -0.85
N TRP A 101 13.41 19.61 0.21
CA TRP A 101 14.33 20.52 0.89
C TRP A 101 15.74 20.51 0.30
N ASN A 102 16.25 19.32 0.03
CA ASN A 102 17.62 19.12 -0.44
C ASN A 102 17.63 18.50 -1.84
N GLY A 103 18.19 19.19 -2.82
CA GLY A 103 18.29 18.70 -4.21
C GLY A 103 19.26 17.52 -4.40
N GLU A 104 20.01 17.12 -3.37
CA GLU A 104 20.94 15.99 -3.46
C GLU A 104 20.21 14.65 -3.38
N LYS A 105 20.54 13.75 -4.30
CA LYS A 105 19.95 12.41 -4.32
C LYS A 105 20.69 11.50 -3.34
N ILE A 106 20.03 11.15 -2.23
CA ILE A 106 20.51 10.12 -1.30
C ILE A 106 20.05 8.75 -1.80
N PRO A 107 20.95 7.74 -1.93
CA PRO A 107 20.58 6.38 -2.35
C PRO A 107 19.51 5.74 -1.44
N PHE A 108 18.62 4.95 -2.02
CA PHE A 108 17.48 4.31 -1.32
C PHE A 108 17.90 3.57 -0.04
N ALA A 109 18.87 2.68 -0.14
CA ALA A 109 19.33 1.90 1.01
C ALA A 109 19.97 2.77 2.11
N GLU A 110 20.64 3.85 1.73
CA GLU A 110 21.28 4.77 2.67
C GLU A 110 20.21 5.59 3.42
N LEU A 111 19.25 6.16 2.67
CA LEU A 111 18.16 6.93 3.29
C LEU A 111 17.30 6.05 4.21
N ASN A 112 16.97 4.82 3.79
CA ASN A 112 16.24 3.88 4.64
C ASN A 112 16.99 3.55 5.93
N ARG A 113 18.30 3.39 5.85
CA ARG A 113 19.12 3.16 7.04
C ARG A 113 19.09 4.37 8.00
N MET A 114 19.15 5.58 7.44
CA MET A 114 19.04 6.82 8.23
C MET A 114 17.66 6.93 8.91
N ILE A 115 16.58 6.71 8.16
CA ILE A 115 15.21 6.73 8.67
C ILE A 115 15.02 5.67 9.76
N SER A 116 15.48 4.44 9.54
CA SER A 116 15.40 3.36 10.52
C SER A 116 16.03 3.76 11.86
N ARG A 117 17.18 4.41 11.83
CA ARG A 117 17.90 4.83 13.04
C ARG A 117 17.32 6.06 13.70
N ILE A 118 16.96 7.08 12.92
CA ILE A 118 16.55 8.39 13.45
C ILE A 118 15.08 8.39 13.85
N GLU A 119 14.19 7.92 12.97
CA GLU A 119 12.75 7.94 13.21
C GLU A 119 12.31 6.81 14.13
N TYR A 120 12.80 5.59 13.86
CA TYR A 120 12.35 4.40 14.58
C TYR A 120 13.27 3.97 15.73
N GLY A 121 14.46 4.54 15.84
CA GLY A 121 15.45 4.14 16.85
C GLY A 121 16.00 2.72 16.62
N ASP A 122 15.84 2.15 15.44
CA ASP A 122 16.37 0.84 15.08
C ASP A 122 17.89 0.88 14.95
N THR A 123 18.59 0.35 15.93
CA THR A 123 20.06 0.32 15.94
C THR A 123 20.68 -0.55 14.85
N THR A 124 19.90 -1.50 14.28
CA THR A 124 20.34 -2.29 13.11
C THR A 124 20.36 -1.45 11.84
N GLY A 125 19.45 -0.47 11.73
CA GLY A 125 19.29 0.39 10.57
C GLY A 125 18.60 -0.29 9.37
N ASN A 126 17.88 -1.40 9.57
CA ASN A 126 17.32 -2.21 8.49
C ASN A 126 15.78 -2.17 8.41
N TYR A 127 15.11 -1.62 9.43
CA TYR A 127 13.65 -1.69 9.56
C TYR A 127 12.90 -1.24 8.31
N VAL A 128 13.19 -0.04 7.79
CA VAL A 128 12.50 0.51 6.62
C VAL A 128 12.78 -0.32 5.36
N SER A 129 14.00 -0.87 5.23
CA SER A 129 14.32 -1.77 4.11
C SER A 129 13.53 -3.07 4.19
N HIS A 130 13.35 -3.63 5.39
CA HIS A 130 12.52 -4.83 5.59
C HIS A 130 11.02 -4.54 5.42
N LEU A 131 10.54 -3.33 5.79
CA LEU A 131 9.17 -2.91 5.47
C LEU A 131 8.92 -2.90 3.96
N ALA A 132 9.90 -2.45 3.18
CA ALA A 132 9.78 -2.40 1.72
C ALA A 132 9.62 -3.79 1.07
N GLU A 133 10.02 -4.86 1.75
CA GLU A 133 9.87 -6.23 1.24
C GLU A 133 8.43 -6.75 1.37
N ILE A 134 7.58 -6.13 2.22
CA ILE A 134 6.21 -6.63 2.52
C ILE A 134 5.30 -6.51 1.29
N CYS A 135 5.33 -5.38 0.61
CA CYS A 135 4.36 -5.05 -0.44
C CYS A 135 4.33 -6.03 -1.62
N GLY A 136 5.46 -6.67 -1.91
CA GLY A 136 5.57 -7.67 -2.98
C GLY A 136 4.91 -9.02 -2.65
N GLN A 137 4.37 -9.21 -1.42
CA GLN A 137 3.84 -10.48 -0.97
C GLN A 137 2.31 -10.58 -1.06
N SER A 138 1.64 -9.53 -1.49
CA SER A 138 0.20 -9.55 -1.73
C SER A 138 -0.09 -10.09 -3.14
N VAL A 139 -0.50 -11.37 -3.24
CA VAL A 139 -0.86 -12.05 -4.49
C VAL A 139 -2.28 -11.70 -4.89
N PHE A 140 -3.20 -11.67 -3.93
CA PHE A 140 -4.56 -11.14 -4.09
C PHE A 140 -4.66 -9.81 -3.34
N GLN A 141 -4.68 -8.72 -4.09
CA GLN A 141 -4.62 -7.39 -3.52
C GLN A 141 -5.99 -6.93 -2.99
N TRP A 142 -6.00 -5.94 -2.12
CA TRP A 142 -7.24 -5.41 -1.56
C TRP A 142 -8.18 -4.84 -2.61
N ARG A 143 -7.65 -4.16 -3.64
CA ARG A 143 -8.44 -3.66 -4.76
C ARG A 143 -9.24 -4.77 -5.43
N GLU A 144 -8.61 -5.88 -5.76
CA GLU A 144 -9.24 -7.02 -6.41
C GLU A 144 -10.31 -7.65 -5.51
N ALA A 145 -10.06 -7.71 -4.21
CA ALA A 145 -11.05 -8.20 -3.24
C ALA A 145 -12.28 -7.29 -3.18
N VAL A 146 -12.10 -5.97 -3.15
CA VAL A 146 -13.20 -5.01 -3.17
C VAL A 146 -13.98 -5.08 -4.49
N MET A 147 -13.30 -5.07 -5.62
CA MET A 147 -13.93 -5.13 -6.94
C MET A 147 -14.73 -6.42 -7.13
N TYR A 148 -14.22 -7.55 -6.66
CA TYR A 148 -14.97 -8.80 -6.70
C TYR A 148 -16.24 -8.73 -5.84
N TYR A 149 -16.15 -8.21 -4.62
CA TYR A 149 -17.29 -7.96 -3.75
C TYR A 149 -18.33 -7.06 -4.43
N GLU A 150 -17.92 -5.92 -4.96
CA GLU A 150 -18.82 -4.96 -5.62
C GLU A 150 -19.49 -5.56 -6.87
N ASN A 151 -18.77 -6.29 -7.67
CA ASN A 151 -19.34 -7.00 -8.82
C ASN A 151 -20.41 -8.01 -8.38
N ARG A 152 -20.16 -8.78 -7.32
CA ARG A 152 -21.11 -9.82 -6.85
C ARG A 152 -22.30 -9.26 -6.09
N CYS A 153 -22.12 -8.23 -5.28
CA CYS A 153 -23.14 -7.66 -4.40
C CYS A 153 -23.86 -6.46 -4.99
N LEU A 154 -23.11 -5.55 -5.62
CA LEU A 154 -23.63 -4.27 -6.09
C LEU A 154 -23.86 -4.26 -7.61
N LYS A 155 -23.53 -5.34 -8.30
CA LYS A 155 -23.63 -5.46 -9.75
C LYS A 155 -22.80 -4.41 -10.53
N HIS A 156 -21.72 -3.93 -9.92
CA HIS A 156 -20.76 -3.11 -10.64
C HIS A 156 -20.08 -3.95 -11.73
N GLU A 157 -20.11 -3.45 -12.95
CA GLU A 157 -19.47 -4.11 -14.09
C GLU A 157 -17.95 -3.93 -13.98
N LEU A 158 -17.21 -5.01 -14.27
CA LEU A 158 -15.76 -4.94 -14.42
C LEU A 158 -15.43 -4.34 -15.78
N GLU A 159 -14.31 -3.64 -15.88
CA GLU A 159 -13.82 -3.12 -17.16
C GLU A 159 -13.49 -4.28 -18.11
N GLU A 160 -13.65 -4.04 -19.43
CA GLU A 160 -13.37 -5.07 -20.44
C GLU A 160 -11.91 -5.52 -20.35
N GLY A 161 -11.70 -6.83 -20.16
CA GLY A 161 -10.38 -7.44 -20.06
C GLY A 161 -9.76 -7.37 -18.66
N GLU A 162 -10.49 -6.93 -17.64
CA GLU A 162 -10.03 -6.95 -16.26
C GLU A 162 -10.02 -8.37 -15.70
N ASP A 163 -8.85 -8.81 -15.23
CA ASP A 163 -8.63 -10.11 -14.60
C ASP A 163 -8.23 -9.92 -13.13
N LEU A 164 -9.20 -10.08 -12.23
CA LEU A 164 -9.02 -9.91 -10.78
C LEU A 164 -8.12 -10.98 -10.14
N PHE A 165 -7.86 -12.07 -10.87
CA PHE A 165 -7.09 -13.21 -10.36
C PHE A 165 -5.75 -13.38 -11.08
N ARG A 166 -5.28 -12.35 -11.76
CA ARG A 166 -4.00 -12.40 -12.46
C ARG A 166 -2.87 -12.72 -11.49
N GLY A 167 -2.21 -13.87 -11.70
CA GLY A 167 -1.10 -14.35 -10.87
C GLY A 167 -1.54 -14.98 -9.54
N VAL A 168 -2.84 -15.14 -9.29
CA VAL A 168 -3.34 -15.89 -8.13
C VAL A 168 -3.29 -17.38 -8.45
N ASP A 169 -2.33 -18.08 -7.89
CA ASP A 169 -2.20 -19.54 -7.95
C ASP A 169 -1.56 -20.09 -6.67
N GLN A 170 -1.61 -21.40 -6.51
CA GLN A 170 -1.08 -22.07 -5.31
C GLN A 170 0.43 -21.82 -5.13
N ALA A 171 1.22 -21.84 -6.19
CA ALA A 171 2.66 -21.64 -6.11
C ALA A 171 3.02 -20.21 -5.67
N GLY A 172 2.32 -19.20 -6.19
CA GLY A 172 2.47 -17.81 -5.77
C GLY A 172 2.09 -17.59 -4.31
N VAL A 173 0.97 -18.18 -3.86
CA VAL A 173 0.52 -18.08 -2.47
C VAL A 173 1.51 -18.77 -1.52
N ASP A 174 2.04 -19.94 -1.87
CA ASP A 174 3.04 -20.65 -1.06
C ASP A 174 4.36 -19.88 -0.99
N ALA A 175 4.84 -19.35 -2.11
CA ALA A 175 6.03 -18.51 -2.16
C ALA A 175 5.88 -17.23 -1.31
N ALA A 176 4.72 -16.56 -1.39
CA ALA A 176 4.42 -15.40 -0.57
C ALA A 176 4.39 -15.76 0.93
N ALA A 177 3.81 -16.90 1.30
CA ALA A 177 3.77 -17.36 2.69
C ALA A 177 5.17 -17.60 3.26
N ASP A 178 6.08 -18.21 2.46
CA ASP A 178 7.47 -18.41 2.83
C ASP A 178 8.21 -17.08 3.01
N ALA A 179 8.04 -16.17 2.05
CA ALA A 179 8.63 -14.84 2.10
C ALA A 179 8.14 -14.04 3.31
N LEU A 180 6.83 -14.05 3.60
CA LEU A 180 6.26 -13.37 4.77
C LEU A 180 6.86 -13.89 6.08
N ARG A 181 7.12 -15.20 6.21
CA ARG A 181 7.78 -15.76 7.39
C ARG A 181 9.22 -15.25 7.55
N ASP A 182 9.95 -15.14 6.46
CA ASP A 182 11.34 -14.65 6.50
C ASP A 182 11.40 -13.13 6.74
N ILE A 183 10.50 -12.37 6.13
CA ILE A 183 10.34 -10.93 6.40
C ILE A 183 9.99 -10.69 7.88
N TYR A 184 9.07 -11.50 8.44
CA TYR A 184 8.72 -11.40 9.86
C TYR A 184 9.93 -11.59 10.79
N LYS A 185 10.79 -12.57 10.51
CA LYS A 185 12.04 -12.80 11.29
C LYS A 185 12.96 -11.59 11.22
N LYS A 186 13.21 -11.06 10.02
CA LYS A 186 14.04 -9.85 9.81
C LYS A 186 13.47 -8.63 10.55
N LEU A 187 12.15 -8.42 10.47
CA LEU A 187 11.46 -7.34 11.17
C LEU A 187 11.49 -7.53 12.69
N LEU A 188 11.41 -8.76 13.18
CA LEU A 188 11.54 -9.05 14.61
C LEU A 188 12.91 -8.63 15.15
N GLU A 189 13.99 -8.91 14.42
CA GLU A 189 15.34 -8.47 14.80
C GLU A 189 15.45 -6.95 14.86
N SER A 190 14.92 -6.23 13.86
CA SER A 190 14.91 -4.76 13.86
C SER A 190 14.05 -4.19 14.99
N THR A 191 12.85 -4.74 15.20
CA THR A 191 11.93 -4.21 16.24
C THR A 191 12.43 -4.45 17.66
N GLN A 192 13.17 -5.52 17.93
CA GLN A 192 13.81 -5.75 19.23
C GLN A 192 14.83 -4.66 19.59
N ALA A 193 15.38 -3.98 18.59
CA ALA A 193 16.32 -2.89 18.75
C ALA A 193 15.66 -1.50 18.85
N MET A 194 14.32 -1.43 18.89
CA MET A 194 13.53 -0.19 18.92
C MET A 194 12.96 0.13 20.29
N PRO A 195 12.75 1.44 20.63
CA PRO A 195 12.09 1.83 21.88
C PRO A 195 10.62 1.37 21.97
N GLU A 196 9.87 1.39 20.87
CA GLU A 196 8.43 1.06 20.85
C GLU A 196 8.14 -0.34 20.27
N THR A 197 8.95 -1.33 20.66
CA THR A 197 8.88 -2.72 20.14
C THR A 197 7.46 -3.28 20.11
N LYS A 198 6.68 -3.13 21.18
CA LYS A 198 5.35 -3.74 21.28
C LYS A 198 4.39 -3.21 20.23
N LYS A 199 4.35 -1.89 20.03
CA LYS A 199 3.46 -1.24 19.04
C LYS A 199 3.81 -1.67 17.62
N GLN A 200 5.10 -1.64 17.28
CA GLN A 200 5.57 -2.05 15.96
C GLN A 200 5.28 -3.54 15.70
N MET A 201 5.50 -4.41 16.68
CA MET A 201 5.22 -5.84 16.55
C MET A 201 3.73 -6.13 16.34
N GLN A 202 2.83 -5.41 17.02
CA GLN A 202 1.39 -5.57 16.85
C GLN A 202 0.97 -5.18 15.42
N LEU A 203 1.39 -4.01 14.94
CA LEU A 203 1.16 -3.55 13.58
C LEU A 203 1.64 -4.57 12.54
N LEU A 204 2.89 -4.99 12.63
CA LEU A 204 3.50 -5.94 11.69
C LEU A 204 2.80 -7.29 11.71
N SER A 205 2.47 -7.80 12.90
CA SER A 205 1.78 -9.08 13.04
C SER A 205 0.41 -9.06 12.35
N VAL A 206 -0.39 -8.02 12.56
CA VAL A 206 -1.71 -7.89 11.94
C VAL A 206 -1.59 -7.74 10.42
N THR A 207 -0.65 -6.93 9.93
CA THR A 207 -0.46 -6.71 8.50
C THR A 207 0.00 -7.98 7.79
N LEU A 208 1.05 -8.65 8.29
CA LEU A 208 1.59 -9.85 7.63
C LEU A 208 0.60 -11.02 7.68
N GLN A 209 -0.13 -11.19 8.79
CA GLN A 209 -1.20 -12.19 8.87
C GLN A 209 -2.33 -11.86 7.89
N GLY A 210 -2.72 -10.59 7.79
CA GLY A 210 -3.74 -10.14 6.86
C GLY A 210 -3.39 -10.48 5.41
N ILE A 211 -2.17 -10.16 4.97
CA ILE A 211 -1.70 -10.51 3.62
C ILE A 211 -1.81 -12.01 3.37
N GLY A 212 -1.33 -12.85 4.30
CA GLY A 212 -1.42 -14.30 4.15
C GLY A 212 -2.85 -14.83 4.08
N ILE A 213 -3.77 -14.28 4.89
CA ILE A 213 -5.19 -14.64 4.87
C ILE A 213 -5.83 -14.21 3.55
N TRP A 214 -5.61 -12.98 3.09
CA TRP A 214 -6.18 -12.48 1.84
C TRP A 214 -5.63 -13.19 0.61
N ASN A 215 -4.37 -13.59 0.60
CA ASN A 215 -3.82 -14.46 -0.45
C ASN A 215 -4.56 -15.81 -0.51
N ALA A 216 -4.87 -16.42 0.65
CA ALA A 216 -5.64 -17.65 0.70
C ALA A 216 -7.11 -17.45 0.29
N VAL A 217 -7.73 -16.31 0.66
CA VAL A 217 -9.07 -15.93 0.17
C VAL A 217 -9.08 -15.82 -1.34
N GLY A 218 -8.08 -15.15 -1.93
CA GLY A 218 -7.94 -15.02 -3.38
C GLY A 218 -7.87 -16.37 -4.08
N LEU A 219 -7.11 -17.31 -3.52
CA LEU A 219 -6.98 -18.66 -4.08
C LEU A 219 -8.31 -19.44 -4.07
N LEU A 220 -9.10 -19.35 -2.98
CA LEU A 220 -10.43 -19.98 -2.93
C LEU A 220 -11.41 -19.31 -3.89
N THR A 221 -11.33 -17.99 -4.02
CA THR A 221 -12.19 -17.20 -4.90
C THR A 221 -11.89 -17.52 -6.37
N GLU A 222 -10.62 -17.59 -6.72
CA GLU A 222 -10.16 -18.00 -8.05
C GLU A 222 -10.61 -19.42 -8.40
N SER A 223 -10.47 -20.37 -7.45
CA SER A 223 -10.95 -21.75 -7.64
C SER A 223 -12.46 -21.79 -7.91
N MET A 224 -13.26 -21.03 -7.17
CA MET A 224 -14.71 -20.92 -7.40
C MET A 224 -15.02 -20.39 -8.79
N GLU A 225 -14.33 -19.35 -9.25
CA GLU A 225 -14.57 -18.77 -10.57
C GLU A 225 -14.18 -19.74 -11.71
N LYS A 226 -13.07 -20.45 -11.57
CA LYS A 226 -12.59 -21.37 -12.61
C LYS A 226 -13.32 -22.71 -12.65
N THR A 227 -13.68 -23.25 -11.49
CA THR A 227 -14.18 -24.64 -11.38
C THR A 227 -15.60 -24.75 -10.85
N GLY A 228 -16.19 -23.64 -10.38
CA GLY A 228 -17.50 -23.63 -9.71
C GLY A 228 -17.50 -24.22 -8.30
N SER A 229 -16.31 -24.50 -7.72
CA SER A 229 -16.21 -25.09 -6.38
C SER A 229 -14.87 -24.78 -5.70
N PHE A 230 -14.86 -24.94 -4.38
CA PHE A 230 -13.65 -24.97 -3.56
C PHE A 230 -13.79 -25.95 -2.41
N ASP A 231 -12.71 -26.27 -1.73
CA ASP A 231 -12.70 -27.14 -0.54
C ASP A 231 -13.46 -26.45 0.61
N MET A 232 -14.63 -26.95 0.93
CA MET A 232 -15.52 -26.39 1.98
C MET A 232 -14.87 -26.38 3.35
N GLN A 233 -14.08 -27.41 3.71
CA GLN A 233 -13.41 -27.45 5.00
C GLN A 233 -12.39 -26.30 5.12
N LYS A 234 -11.59 -26.11 4.07
CA LYS A 234 -10.66 -24.98 3.99
C LYS A 234 -11.39 -23.63 4.01
N GLY A 235 -12.54 -23.55 3.34
CA GLY A 235 -13.38 -22.34 3.37
C GLY A 235 -13.84 -21.98 4.78
N LEU A 236 -14.36 -22.95 5.54
CA LEU A 236 -14.80 -22.75 6.93
C LEU A 236 -13.66 -22.30 7.84
N GLU A 237 -12.50 -22.98 7.75
CA GLU A 237 -11.31 -22.62 8.54
C GLU A 237 -10.78 -21.22 8.21
N LEU A 238 -10.82 -20.85 6.93
CA LEU A 238 -10.37 -19.54 6.48
C LEU A 238 -11.34 -18.43 6.88
N ALA A 239 -12.64 -18.68 6.84
CA ALA A 239 -13.65 -17.74 7.32
C ALA A 239 -13.45 -17.40 8.81
N GLU A 240 -13.19 -18.41 9.65
CA GLU A 240 -12.90 -18.20 11.07
C GLU A 240 -11.59 -17.41 11.27
N LYS A 241 -10.54 -17.75 10.54
CA LYS A 241 -9.26 -17.02 10.58
C LYS A 241 -9.42 -15.56 10.16
N LEU A 242 -10.19 -15.30 9.11
CA LEU A 242 -10.47 -13.96 8.61
C LEU A 242 -11.18 -13.09 9.65
N GLU A 243 -12.23 -13.62 10.29
CA GLU A 243 -12.96 -12.91 11.34
C GLU A 243 -12.10 -12.66 12.59
N CYS A 244 -11.35 -13.68 13.05
CA CYS A 244 -10.42 -13.51 14.17
C CYS A 244 -9.35 -12.45 13.88
N TRP A 245 -8.76 -12.48 12.69
CA TRP A 245 -7.80 -11.47 12.26
C TRP A 245 -8.43 -10.07 12.24
N PHE A 246 -9.64 -9.96 11.73
CA PHE A 246 -10.32 -8.67 11.63
C PHE A 246 -10.58 -8.02 12.99
N MET A 247 -10.78 -8.81 14.05
CA MET A 247 -10.87 -8.26 15.41
C MET A 247 -9.59 -7.55 15.83
N ALA A 248 -8.42 -8.16 15.59
CA ALA A 248 -7.11 -7.52 15.86
C ALA A 248 -6.85 -6.32 14.93
N TYR A 249 -7.27 -6.41 13.67
CA TYR A 249 -7.21 -5.31 12.71
C TYR A 249 -8.00 -4.08 13.19
N LYS A 250 -9.23 -4.27 13.68
CA LYS A 250 -10.05 -3.17 14.23
C LYS A 250 -9.40 -2.49 15.43
N GLU A 251 -8.73 -3.24 16.29
CA GLU A 251 -8.00 -2.66 17.43
C GLU A 251 -6.84 -1.79 16.96
N ASN A 252 -6.06 -2.27 15.96
CA ASN A 252 -5.00 -1.46 15.35
C ASN A 252 -5.56 -0.20 14.68
N TRP A 253 -6.61 -0.35 13.90
CA TRP A 253 -7.28 0.79 13.24
C TRP A 253 -7.66 1.87 14.25
N ARG A 254 -8.34 1.50 15.33
CA ARG A 254 -8.82 2.42 16.37
C ARG A 254 -7.70 3.10 17.16
N ALA A 255 -6.51 2.53 17.16
CA ALA A 255 -5.35 3.14 17.81
C ALA A 255 -4.80 4.36 17.04
N THR A 256 -5.06 4.44 15.73
CA THR A 256 -4.47 5.46 14.84
C THR A 256 -5.50 6.24 14.03
N SER A 257 -6.71 5.69 13.83
CA SER A 257 -7.71 6.21 12.89
C SER A 257 -9.11 6.27 13.53
N LYS A 258 -10.00 7.06 12.93
CA LYS A 258 -11.42 7.12 13.29
C LYS A 258 -12.21 6.04 12.55
N GLU A 259 -13.47 5.80 13.00
CA GLU A 259 -14.35 4.73 12.47
C GLU A 259 -14.75 4.87 10.99
N GLY A 260 -14.52 6.02 10.35
CA GLY A 260 -15.05 6.40 9.03
C GLY A 260 -15.16 5.27 8.01
N ASP A 261 -14.04 4.74 7.53
CA ASP A 261 -14.03 3.69 6.51
C ASP A 261 -14.03 2.26 7.07
N LEU A 262 -13.89 2.11 8.38
CA LEU A 262 -13.80 0.79 9.01
C LEU A 262 -15.06 -0.06 8.77
N HIS A 263 -16.24 0.56 8.66
CA HIS A 263 -17.48 -0.16 8.39
C HIS A 263 -17.52 -0.73 6.96
N HIS A 264 -16.99 -0.03 5.96
CA HIS A 264 -16.89 -0.56 4.59
C HIS A 264 -15.94 -1.74 4.51
N ILE A 265 -14.79 -1.64 5.20
CA ILE A 265 -13.87 -2.78 5.31
C ILE A 265 -14.55 -3.96 6.00
N ALA A 266 -15.32 -3.71 7.08
CA ALA A 266 -16.06 -4.73 7.79
C ALA A 266 -17.11 -5.43 6.90
N GLU A 267 -17.87 -4.70 6.10
CA GLU A 267 -18.84 -5.25 5.15
C GLU A 267 -18.18 -6.25 4.21
N ILE A 268 -17.03 -5.90 3.64
CA ILE A 268 -16.29 -6.76 2.71
C ILE A 268 -15.75 -8.00 3.42
N VAL A 269 -15.12 -7.82 4.59
CA VAL A 269 -14.58 -8.93 5.39
C VAL A 269 -15.66 -9.94 5.75
N PHE A 270 -16.79 -9.47 6.29
CA PHE A 270 -17.88 -10.35 6.68
C PHE A 270 -18.61 -10.98 5.48
N TRP A 271 -18.69 -10.26 4.36
CA TRP A 271 -19.23 -10.86 3.14
C TRP A 271 -18.39 -12.05 2.68
N TYR A 272 -17.05 -11.93 2.65
CA TYR A 272 -16.17 -13.04 2.29
C TYR A 272 -16.26 -14.19 3.29
N ALA A 273 -16.33 -13.90 4.58
CA ALA A 273 -16.49 -14.92 5.61
C ALA A 273 -17.78 -15.70 5.43
N ASP A 274 -18.91 -15.01 5.18
CA ASP A 274 -20.21 -15.63 4.91
C ASP A 274 -20.22 -16.38 3.58
N TRP A 275 -19.60 -15.82 2.54
CA TRP A 275 -19.50 -16.46 1.24
C TRP A 275 -18.75 -17.79 1.32
N MET A 276 -17.64 -17.87 2.07
CA MET A 276 -16.88 -19.11 2.28
C MET A 276 -17.65 -20.17 3.09
N ARG A 277 -18.73 -19.80 3.80
CA ARG A 277 -19.60 -20.73 4.54
C ARG A 277 -20.80 -21.22 3.73
N ARG A 278 -21.11 -20.59 2.61
CA ARG A 278 -22.26 -20.98 1.79
C ARG A 278 -21.93 -22.23 0.97
N LYS A 279 -22.87 -23.18 0.98
CA LYS A 279 -22.79 -24.41 0.16
C LYS A 279 -23.17 -24.10 -1.28
#